data_644d029ff61702be8b2175805b57f0c8
#
_entry.id   644d029ff61702be8b2175805b57f0c8
#
_cell.length_a   1.000
_cell.length_b   1.000
_cell.length_c   1.000
_cell.angle_alpha   90.00
_cell.angle_beta   90.00
_cell.angle_gamma   90.00
#
_symmetry.space_group_name_H-M   'P 1'
#
loop_
_entity.id
_entity.type
_entity.pdbx_description
1 polymer ?
#
loop_
_entity_poly.entity_id
_entity_poly.type
_entity_poly.pdbx_seq_one_letter_code
_entity_poly.pdbx_strand_id
1 'polypeptide(L)'
;VDNRARHCQGSDVPFVFSDLSKIISPPAMGAQDLRMNEISLPEQYDLQTAALKVPPHSIEAEQAVLGGLMLDNNAWERVLDQVSDGDFYRHDHRLIFRAVARLAERNQPFDVVTLSEQLDNEGQLPQVGGLAYLAELAKNTPSVANIKAYAQIVRERATLRQLIGISADI
;
A
#
# COMPACT_ATOMS: atom_id res chain seq x y z
N VAL A 1 -33.79 43.35 18.31
CA VAL A 1 -33.42 44.58 17.57
C VAL A 1 -32.37 44.16 16.55
N ASP A 2 -32.81 44.27 15.38
CA ASP A 2 -32.19 44.44 14.07
C ASP A 2 -31.67 43.22 13.30
N ASN A 3 -32.56 42.91 12.40
CA ASN A 3 -32.57 42.08 11.23
C ASN A 3 -31.81 42.78 10.09
N ARG A 4 -30.82 42.13 9.48
CA ARG A 4 -30.37 42.49 8.11
C ARG A 4 -30.10 41.25 7.26
N ALA A 5 -31.17 40.90 6.55
CA ALA A 5 -31.09 40.09 5.34
C ALA A 5 -30.14 40.71 4.33
N ARG A 6 -29.21 39.98 3.75
CA ARG A 6 -28.50 40.31 2.51
C ARG A 6 -28.94 39.38 1.41
N HIS A 7 -29.67 39.95 0.54
CA HIS A 7 -30.11 39.57 -0.78
C HIS A 7 -28.89 39.21 -1.63
N CYS A 8 -28.76 37.99 -2.11
CA CYS A 8 -27.90 37.66 -3.24
C CYS A 8 -28.75 37.53 -4.48
N GLN A 9 -28.62 38.53 -5.36
CA GLN A 9 -29.20 38.54 -6.68
C GLN A 9 -28.56 37.45 -7.55
N GLY A 10 -29.41 36.63 -8.16
CA GLY A 10 -29.07 35.74 -9.23
C GLY A 10 -28.78 36.54 -10.50
N SER A 11 -27.71 36.26 -11.16
CA SER A 11 -27.43 36.67 -12.52
C SER A 11 -27.73 35.52 -13.46
N ASP A 12 -28.94 35.56 -14.03
CA ASP A 12 -29.33 34.74 -15.16
C ASP A 12 -28.52 35.17 -16.40
N VAL A 13 -27.67 34.27 -16.91
CA VAL A 13 -27.08 34.41 -18.25
C VAL A 13 -27.86 33.51 -19.20
N PRO A 14 -28.54 34.06 -20.20
CA PRO A 14 -29.24 33.26 -21.17
C PRO A 14 -28.22 32.53 -22.10
N PHE A 15 -28.25 31.23 -22.10
CA PHE A 15 -27.53 30.41 -23.05
C PHE A 15 -28.21 30.47 -24.41
N VAL A 16 -27.65 31.26 -25.32
CA VAL A 16 -28.18 31.41 -26.68
C VAL A 16 -27.64 30.30 -27.56
N PHE A 17 -28.51 29.35 -27.88
CA PHE A 17 -28.30 28.32 -28.88
C PHE A 17 -28.51 28.94 -30.29
N SER A 18 -27.49 29.51 -30.88
CA SER A 18 -27.50 29.84 -32.30
C SER A 18 -26.07 29.83 -32.84
N ASP A 19 -25.80 28.86 -33.65
CA ASP A 19 -24.83 28.72 -34.74
C ASP A 19 -24.13 27.33 -34.77
N LEU A 20 -24.96 26.30 -34.97
CA LEU A 20 -24.45 24.93 -35.26
C LEU A 20 -24.37 24.67 -36.79
N SER A 21 -24.58 25.69 -37.64
CA SER A 21 -24.63 25.50 -39.09
C SER A 21 -23.36 25.87 -39.87
N LYS A 22 -22.25 26.21 -39.20
CA LYS A 22 -21.01 26.63 -39.87
C LYS A 22 -19.80 25.69 -39.74
N ILE A 23 -19.97 24.45 -39.20
CA ILE A 23 -18.84 23.54 -39.00
C ILE A 23 -19.02 22.23 -39.79
N ILE A 24 -19.73 22.26 -40.91
CA ILE A 24 -19.75 21.06 -41.79
C ILE A 24 -19.47 21.52 -43.21
N SER A 25 -18.20 21.68 -43.56
CA SER A 25 -17.73 21.58 -44.93
C SER A 25 -16.51 20.66 -44.91
N PRO A 26 -16.58 19.47 -45.49
CA PRO A 26 -15.40 18.62 -45.63
C PRO A 26 -14.48 19.20 -46.70
N PRO A 27 -13.16 19.31 -46.45
CA PRO A 27 -12.23 19.62 -47.51
C PRO A 27 -12.09 18.41 -48.45
N ALA A 28 -12.04 18.73 -49.76
CA ALA A 28 -11.85 17.74 -50.81
C ALA A 28 -10.67 16.83 -50.57
N MET A 29 -10.91 15.53 -50.61
CA MET A 29 -9.89 14.51 -50.54
C MET A 29 -9.04 14.50 -51.82
N GLY A 30 -7.78 14.98 -51.72
CA GLY A 30 -6.72 14.62 -52.60
C GLY A 30 -6.18 13.23 -52.21
N ALA A 31 -6.34 12.29 -53.10
CA ALA A 31 -5.73 10.97 -52.96
C ALA A 31 -4.20 11.07 -53.19
N GLN A 32 -3.44 11.09 -52.10
CA GLN A 32 -2.00 10.78 -52.09
C GLN A 32 -1.46 10.88 -50.66
N ASP A 33 -1.01 9.77 -50.17
CA ASP A 33 -0.13 9.44 -49.02
C ASP A 33 -0.79 8.56 -47.98
N LEU A 34 -0.94 7.30 -48.34
CA LEU A 34 -0.94 6.19 -47.40
C LEU A 34 0.51 5.96 -46.92
N ARG A 35 1.07 6.90 -46.20
CA ARG A 35 2.17 6.59 -45.29
C ARG A 35 1.54 6.09 -44.03
N MET A 36 1.72 4.80 -43.77
CA MET A 36 1.47 4.20 -42.46
C MET A 36 2.24 5.03 -41.44
N ASN A 37 1.51 5.91 -40.77
CA ASN A 37 2.04 6.62 -39.61
C ASN A 37 2.22 5.55 -38.54
N GLU A 38 3.47 5.22 -38.24
CA GLU A 38 3.81 4.47 -37.04
C GLU A 38 3.11 5.18 -35.88
N ILE A 39 2.15 4.48 -35.29
CA ILE A 39 1.52 4.91 -34.07
C ILE A 39 2.62 4.85 -33.02
N SER A 40 3.29 5.97 -32.79
CA SER A 40 4.14 6.14 -31.62
C SER A 40 3.24 5.98 -30.41
N LEU A 41 3.29 4.82 -29.79
CA LEU A 41 2.65 4.60 -28.50
C LEU A 41 3.25 5.63 -27.53
N PRO A 42 2.44 6.42 -26.82
CA PRO A 42 2.97 7.46 -25.95
C PRO A 42 3.82 6.83 -24.84
N GLU A 43 4.94 7.44 -24.51
CA GLU A 43 5.89 7.05 -23.43
C GLU A 43 5.22 6.82 -22.06
N GLN A 44 3.94 7.14 -21.93
CA GLN A 44 3.16 6.88 -20.72
C GLN A 44 2.99 5.40 -20.35
N TYR A 45 3.17 4.49 -21.32
CA TYR A 45 3.13 3.03 -21.05
C TYR A 45 4.34 2.55 -20.26
N ASP A 46 5.48 3.20 -20.37
CA ASP A 46 6.71 2.78 -19.68
C ASP A 46 6.67 3.07 -18.18
N LEU A 47 5.97 4.15 -17.75
CA LEU A 47 5.80 4.47 -16.32
C LEU A 47 4.86 3.49 -15.62
N GLN A 48 3.81 3.03 -16.31
CA GLN A 48 2.89 2.03 -15.76
C GLN A 48 3.53 0.63 -15.70
N THR A 49 4.32 0.26 -16.70
CA THR A 49 5.08 -1.01 -16.70
C THR A 49 6.24 -0.98 -15.71
N ALA A 50 6.86 0.16 -15.45
CA ALA A 50 7.87 0.30 -14.41
C ALA A 50 7.27 0.19 -13.00
N ALA A 51 6.06 0.69 -12.77
CA ALA A 51 5.32 0.52 -11.52
C ALA A 51 4.93 -0.94 -11.26
N LEU A 52 4.73 -1.74 -12.31
CA LEU A 52 4.46 -3.18 -12.22
C LEU A 52 5.71 -4.02 -11.86
N LYS A 53 6.92 -3.46 -11.94
CA LYS A 53 8.17 -4.15 -11.56
C LYS A 53 8.39 -4.22 -10.04
N VAL A 54 7.70 -3.39 -9.27
CA VAL A 54 7.79 -3.42 -7.81
C VAL A 54 6.68 -4.31 -7.26
N PRO A 55 7.00 -5.43 -6.62
CA PRO A 55 5.98 -6.30 -6.05
C PRO A 55 5.07 -5.54 -5.06
N PRO A 56 3.75 -5.80 -5.06
CA PRO A 56 2.82 -5.15 -4.14
C PRO A 56 3.23 -5.37 -2.67
N HIS A 57 3.38 -4.27 -1.91
CA HIS A 57 3.73 -4.29 -0.49
C HIS A 57 3.20 -3.05 0.22
N SER A 58 3.21 -3.05 1.53
CA SER A 58 3.00 -1.89 2.40
C SER A 58 3.89 -2.03 3.62
N ILE A 59 5.01 -1.34 3.57
CA ILE A 59 6.00 -1.37 4.67
C ILE A 59 5.38 -0.80 5.95
N GLU A 60 4.58 0.25 5.83
CA GLU A 60 3.91 0.91 6.95
C GLU A 60 2.93 -0.05 7.66
N ALA A 61 2.18 -0.85 6.90
CA ALA A 61 1.28 -1.85 7.48
C ALA A 61 2.06 -2.97 8.16
N GLU A 62 3.15 -3.45 7.57
CA GLU A 62 4.03 -4.44 8.17
C GLU A 62 4.62 -3.94 9.49
N GLN A 63 5.15 -2.70 9.50
CA GLN A 63 5.69 -2.06 10.71
C GLN A 63 4.62 -1.89 11.79
N ALA A 64 3.40 -1.46 11.40
CA ALA A 64 2.30 -1.28 12.33
C ALA A 64 1.83 -2.60 12.97
N VAL A 65 1.86 -3.71 12.22
CA VAL A 65 1.57 -5.05 12.76
C VAL A 65 2.64 -5.46 13.77
N LEU A 66 3.92 -5.40 13.40
CA LEU A 66 5.02 -5.84 14.26
C LEU A 66 5.12 -4.99 15.53
N GLY A 67 5.07 -3.66 15.38
CA GLY A 67 5.10 -2.75 16.53
C GLY A 67 3.87 -2.89 17.42
N GLY A 68 2.68 -3.11 16.83
CA GLY A 68 1.45 -3.37 17.58
C GLY A 68 1.51 -4.64 18.41
N LEU A 69 2.12 -5.71 17.90
CA LEU A 69 2.35 -6.95 18.63
C LEU A 69 3.29 -6.75 19.83
N MET A 70 4.36 -5.96 19.66
CA MET A 70 5.29 -5.65 20.76
C MET A 70 4.66 -4.78 21.87
N LEU A 71 3.63 -3.99 21.54
CA LEU A 71 2.93 -3.14 22.51
C LEU A 71 1.78 -3.86 23.22
N ASP A 72 1.11 -4.80 22.56
CA ASP A 72 0.00 -5.57 23.11
C ASP A 72 0.06 -7.04 22.65
N ASN A 73 0.53 -7.89 23.53
CA ASN A 73 0.67 -9.33 23.26
C ASN A 73 -0.70 -10.01 23.03
N ASN A 74 -1.79 -9.48 23.58
CA ASN A 74 -3.14 -10.03 23.34
C ASN A 74 -3.60 -9.82 21.89
N ALA A 75 -2.93 -8.94 21.15
CA ALA A 75 -3.19 -8.76 19.73
C ALA A 75 -2.77 -9.96 18.89
N TRP A 76 -1.92 -10.85 19.41
CA TRP A 76 -1.41 -12.03 18.71
C TRP A 76 -2.52 -12.92 18.14
N GLU A 77 -3.49 -13.29 18.96
CA GLU A 77 -4.62 -14.11 18.54
C GLU A 77 -5.42 -13.51 17.39
N ARG A 78 -5.48 -12.17 17.34
CA ARG A 78 -6.21 -11.43 16.28
C ARG A 78 -5.44 -11.38 14.97
N VAL A 79 -4.13 -11.56 15.00
CA VAL A 79 -3.22 -11.48 13.86
C VAL A 79 -2.88 -12.84 13.30
N LEU A 80 -2.69 -13.86 14.17
CA LEU A 80 -2.28 -15.21 13.81
C LEU A 80 -3.15 -15.85 12.72
N ASP A 81 -4.48 -15.63 12.78
CA ASP A 81 -5.42 -16.18 11.81
C ASP A 81 -5.40 -15.45 10.45
N GLN A 82 -4.74 -14.31 10.36
CA GLN A 82 -4.79 -13.45 9.19
C GLN A 82 -3.50 -13.44 8.36
N VAL A 83 -2.36 -13.47 9.03
CA VAL A 83 -1.05 -13.36 8.36
C VAL A 83 -0.08 -14.42 8.87
N SER A 84 0.80 -14.83 7.98
CA SER A 84 1.95 -15.69 8.23
C SER A 84 3.26 -14.92 7.98
N ASP A 85 4.38 -15.47 8.42
CA ASP A 85 5.70 -14.89 8.16
C ASP A 85 6.00 -14.68 6.67
N GLY A 86 5.52 -15.59 5.80
CA GLY A 86 5.67 -15.49 4.35
C GLY A 86 4.93 -14.32 3.70
N ASP A 87 3.93 -13.75 4.40
CA ASP A 87 3.13 -12.63 3.88
C ASP A 87 3.87 -11.29 3.97
N PHE A 88 4.87 -11.17 4.82
CA PHE A 88 5.70 -9.98 4.91
C PHE A 88 6.63 -9.85 3.68
N TYR A 89 6.72 -8.65 3.14
CA TYR A 89 7.56 -8.37 1.99
C TYR A 89 9.04 -8.31 2.39
N ARG A 90 9.35 -7.56 3.47
CA ARG A 90 10.71 -7.41 3.96
C ARG A 90 11.20 -8.66 4.68
N HIS A 91 12.44 -9.02 4.42
CA HIS A 91 13.06 -10.20 5.05
C HIS A 91 13.24 -10.03 6.57
N ASP A 92 13.67 -8.85 7.01
CA ASP A 92 13.81 -8.52 8.41
C ASP A 92 12.48 -8.59 9.17
N HIS A 93 11.38 -8.13 8.58
CA HIS A 93 10.04 -8.26 9.16
C HIS A 93 9.60 -9.73 9.31
N ARG A 94 9.95 -10.59 8.34
CA ARG A 94 9.70 -12.04 8.45
C ARG A 94 10.43 -12.64 9.65
N LEU A 95 11.69 -12.27 9.86
CA LEU A 95 12.48 -12.74 10.98
C LEU A 95 11.89 -12.29 12.31
N ILE A 96 11.49 -11.03 12.43
CA ILE A 96 10.84 -10.49 13.62
C ILE A 96 9.53 -11.26 13.91
N PHE A 97 8.67 -11.42 12.88
CA PHE A 97 7.39 -12.14 13.06
C PHE A 97 7.59 -13.59 13.49
N ARG A 98 8.58 -14.30 12.95
CA ARG A 98 8.96 -15.65 13.40
C ARG A 98 9.42 -15.68 14.85
N ALA A 99 10.20 -14.71 15.28
CA ALA A 99 10.62 -14.61 16.66
C ALA A 99 9.44 -14.37 17.60
N VAL A 100 8.49 -13.50 17.21
CA VAL A 100 7.21 -13.31 17.94
C VAL A 100 6.44 -14.62 18.04
N ALA A 101 6.27 -15.34 16.93
CA ALA A 101 5.55 -16.62 16.91
C ALA A 101 6.17 -17.63 17.88
N ARG A 102 7.51 -17.77 17.90
CA ARG A 102 8.22 -18.66 18.81
C ARG A 102 8.06 -18.31 20.29
N LEU A 103 8.07 -17.02 20.62
CA LEU A 103 7.82 -16.55 21.97
C LEU A 103 6.36 -16.81 22.39
N ALA A 104 5.41 -16.55 21.49
CA ALA A 104 4.00 -16.82 21.70
C ALA A 104 3.70 -18.30 21.92
N GLU A 105 4.30 -19.21 21.13
CA GLU A 105 4.20 -20.68 21.31
C GLU A 105 4.69 -21.15 22.68
N ARG A 106 5.66 -20.43 23.25
CA ARG A 106 6.22 -20.71 24.59
C ARG A 106 5.46 -20.01 25.71
N ASN A 107 4.39 -19.28 25.39
CA ASN A 107 3.66 -18.41 26.31
C ASN A 107 4.57 -17.37 27.01
N GLN A 108 5.59 -16.89 26.29
CA GLN A 108 6.49 -15.85 26.77
C GLN A 108 6.05 -14.48 26.23
N PRO A 109 6.22 -13.41 27.02
CA PRO A 109 5.95 -12.07 26.51
C PRO A 109 6.92 -11.73 25.37
N PHE A 110 6.43 -10.95 24.40
CA PHE A 110 7.22 -10.49 23.28
C PHE A 110 7.15 -8.96 23.20
N ASP A 111 8.04 -8.33 23.89
CA ASP A 111 8.34 -6.91 23.83
C ASP A 111 9.68 -6.66 23.12
N VAL A 112 10.08 -5.40 23.01
CA VAL A 112 11.33 -5.00 22.36
C VAL A 112 12.56 -5.71 22.95
N VAL A 113 12.57 -5.91 24.29
CA VAL A 113 13.72 -6.51 25.01
C VAL A 113 13.76 -8.02 24.76
N THR A 114 12.65 -8.71 25.03
CA THR A 114 12.55 -10.16 24.87
C THR A 114 12.76 -10.61 23.42
N LEU A 115 12.25 -9.83 22.45
CA LEU A 115 12.51 -10.08 21.03
C LEU A 115 13.97 -9.85 20.64
N SER A 116 14.61 -8.82 21.17
CA SER A 116 16.05 -8.59 20.88
C SER A 116 16.91 -9.74 21.42
N GLU A 117 16.62 -10.24 22.62
CA GLU A 117 17.30 -11.40 23.20
C GLU A 117 17.07 -12.69 22.40
N GLN A 118 15.82 -12.92 21.96
CA GLN A 118 15.50 -14.09 21.14
C GLN A 118 16.24 -14.05 19.80
N LEU A 119 16.24 -12.89 19.12
CA LEU A 119 16.91 -12.68 17.85
C LEU A 119 18.45 -12.74 17.98
N ASP A 120 19.00 -12.28 19.09
CA ASP A 120 20.43 -12.36 19.37
C ASP A 120 20.87 -13.80 19.60
N ASN A 121 20.11 -14.56 20.39
CA ASN A 121 20.36 -15.99 20.60
C ASN A 121 20.30 -16.81 19.29
N GLU A 122 19.55 -16.35 18.30
CA GLU A 122 19.47 -16.94 16.95
C GLU A 122 20.52 -16.39 15.99
N GLY A 123 21.32 -15.39 16.40
CA GLY A 123 22.30 -14.70 15.54
C GLY A 123 21.66 -13.87 14.43
N GLN A 124 20.39 -13.50 14.58
CA GLN A 124 19.59 -12.76 13.58
C GLN A 124 19.43 -11.27 13.90
N LEU A 125 19.77 -10.85 15.12
CA LEU A 125 19.61 -9.47 15.55
C LEU A 125 20.26 -8.41 14.62
N PRO A 126 21.48 -8.62 14.08
CA PRO A 126 22.06 -7.68 13.12
C PRO A 126 21.27 -7.57 11.80
N GLN A 127 20.62 -8.67 11.38
CA GLN A 127 19.85 -8.72 10.11
C GLN A 127 18.54 -7.94 10.19
N VAL A 128 18.01 -7.76 11.38
CA VAL A 128 16.77 -6.99 11.61
C VAL A 128 17.02 -5.53 11.97
N GLY A 129 18.27 -5.06 11.95
CA GLY A 129 18.62 -3.68 12.29
C GLY A 129 18.85 -3.44 13.78
N GLY A 130 18.99 -4.50 14.59
CA GLY A 130 19.30 -4.43 16.00
C GLY A 130 18.15 -3.93 16.88
N LEU A 131 18.46 -3.76 18.16
CA LEU A 131 17.51 -3.27 19.18
C LEU A 131 16.90 -1.90 18.79
N ALA A 132 17.69 -1.03 18.15
CA ALA A 132 17.23 0.30 17.76
C ALA A 132 16.04 0.25 16.81
N TYR A 133 16.08 -0.64 15.83
CA TYR A 133 14.99 -0.81 14.87
C TYR A 133 13.73 -1.39 15.53
N LEU A 134 13.87 -2.37 16.43
CA LEU A 134 12.73 -2.90 17.20
C LEU A 134 12.07 -1.81 18.06
N ALA A 135 12.87 -0.97 18.71
CA ALA A 135 12.36 0.17 19.48
C ALA A 135 11.65 1.20 18.59
N GLU A 136 12.18 1.45 17.39
CA GLU A 136 11.54 2.34 16.41
C GLU A 136 10.20 1.80 15.93
N LEU A 137 10.09 0.50 15.64
CA LEU A 137 8.81 -0.15 15.27
C LEU A 137 7.75 0.05 16.36
N ALA A 138 8.09 -0.23 17.62
CA ALA A 138 7.17 -0.06 18.74
C ALA A 138 6.75 1.41 18.93
N LYS A 139 7.71 2.34 18.80
CA LYS A 139 7.47 3.79 18.97
C LYS A 139 6.58 4.37 17.88
N ASN A 140 6.76 3.93 16.64
CA ASN A 140 6.08 4.50 15.47
C ASN A 140 4.74 3.83 15.16
N THR A 141 4.28 2.89 15.99
CA THR A 141 2.99 2.22 15.80
C THR A 141 1.83 3.18 15.99
N PRO A 142 0.96 3.39 14.98
CA PRO A 142 -0.11 4.39 15.05
C PRO A 142 -1.21 4.02 16.06
N SER A 143 -1.64 2.75 16.06
CA SER A 143 -2.70 2.27 16.95
C SER A 143 -2.77 0.74 16.97
N VAL A 144 -2.69 0.16 18.14
CA VAL A 144 -2.88 -1.29 18.34
C VAL A 144 -4.32 -1.73 18.09
N ALA A 145 -5.29 -0.83 18.30
CA ALA A 145 -6.70 -1.13 18.07
C ALA A 145 -7.00 -1.54 16.64
N ASN A 146 -6.27 -0.99 15.67
CA ASN A 146 -6.45 -1.24 14.24
C ASN A 146 -5.56 -2.37 13.68
N ILE A 147 -4.87 -3.12 14.52
CA ILE A 147 -3.89 -4.13 14.10
C ILE A 147 -4.46 -5.14 13.11
N LYS A 148 -5.74 -5.49 13.26
CA LYS A 148 -6.46 -6.39 12.33
C LYS A 148 -6.53 -5.83 10.92
N ALA A 149 -6.82 -4.54 10.78
CA ALA A 149 -6.87 -3.87 9.49
C ALA A 149 -5.48 -3.82 8.84
N TYR A 150 -4.43 -3.58 9.63
CA TYR A 150 -3.05 -3.60 9.12
C TYR A 150 -2.62 -5.00 8.68
N ALA A 151 -2.96 -6.04 9.44
CA ALA A 151 -2.72 -7.43 9.07
C ALA A 151 -3.45 -7.79 7.76
N GLN A 152 -4.68 -7.34 7.58
CA GLN A 152 -5.42 -7.54 6.34
C GLN A 152 -4.72 -6.89 5.14
N ILE A 153 -4.21 -5.67 5.26
CA ILE A 153 -3.44 -5.00 4.20
C ILE A 153 -2.21 -5.83 3.82
N VAL A 154 -1.46 -6.33 4.81
CA VAL A 154 -0.28 -7.19 4.58
C VAL A 154 -0.69 -8.43 3.79
N ARG A 155 -1.77 -9.12 4.20
CA ARG A 155 -2.30 -10.31 3.54
C ARG A 155 -2.75 -10.04 2.10
N GLU A 156 -3.47 -8.97 1.87
CA GLU A 156 -3.91 -8.56 0.52
C GLU A 156 -2.72 -8.34 -0.42
N ARG A 157 -1.69 -7.65 0.05
CA ARG A 157 -0.46 -7.41 -0.73
C ARG A 157 0.30 -8.70 -1.00
N ALA A 158 0.36 -9.60 -0.02
CA ALA A 158 0.96 -10.92 -0.19
C ALA A 158 0.23 -11.74 -1.26
N THR A 159 -1.11 -11.76 -1.22
CA THR A 159 -1.94 -12.46 -2.20
C THR A 159 -1.70 -11.93 -3.61
N LEU A 160 -1.61 -10.61 -3.79
CA LEU A 160 -1.29 -10.01 -5.08
C LEU A 160 0.10 -10.43 -5.57
N ARG A 161 1.11 -10.51 -4.69
CA ARG A 161 2.44 -11.01 -5.06
C ARG A 161 2.41 -12.46 -5.53
N GLN A 162 1.64 -13.32 -4.84
CA GLN A 162 1.47 -14.72 -5.22
C GLN A 162 0.81 -14.86 -6.59
N LEU A 163 -0.24 -14.07 -6.86
CA LEU A 163 -0.92 -14.07 -8.16
C LEU A 163 0.00 -13.63 -9.29
N ILE A 164 0.80 -12.59 -9.07
CA ILE A 164 1.81 -12.13 -10.05
C ILE A 164 2.86 -13.22 -10.30
N GLY A 165 3.34 -13.90 -9.26
CA GLY A 165 4.29 -15.00 -9.40
C GLY A 165 3.72 -16.13 -10.26
N ILE A 166 2.51 -16.60 -9.97
CA ILE A 166 1.85 -17.66 -10.74
C ILE A 166 1.62 -17.25 -12.19
N SER A 167 1.27 -15.99 -12.45
CA SER A 167 1.04 -15.50 -13.82
C SER A 167 2.34 -15.37 -14.64
N ALA A 168 3.48 -15.25 -13.98
CA ALA A 168 4.78 -15.16 -14.66
C ALA A 168 5.38 -16.53 -15.00
N ASP A 169 4.89 -17.60 -14.38
CA ASP A 169 5.34 -18.98 -14.58
C ASP A 169 4.56 -19.71 -15.71
N ILE A 170 3.56 -19.06 -16.33
CA ILE A 170 2.77 -19.56 -17.45
C ILE A 170 3.31 -19.06 -18.79
#